data_1f65e67fc6371cc9fdc6fd0d01452235
#
_entry.id   1f65e67fc6371cc9fdc6fd0d01452235
#
_cell.length_a   1.000
_cell.length_b   1.000
_cell.length_c   1.000
_cell.angle_alpha   90.00
_cell.angle_beta   90.00
_cell.angle_gamma   90.00
#
_symmetry.space_group_name_H-M   'P 1'
#
loop_
_entity.id
_entity.type
_entity.pdbx_description
1 polymer ?
#
loop_
_entity_poly.entity_id
_entity_poly.type
_entity_poly.pdbx_seq_one_letter_code
_entity_poly.pdbx_strand_id
1 'polypeptide(L)' 'MQKTSRQPGKLTSSDKPSWVNESMVDPTKTAQQNAKEILDWKYGPGNWQKGPGTEYNKIVKWIERYLRYYKGW' A
#
# COMPACT_ATOMS: atom_id res chain seq x y z
N MET A 1 -15.25 22.19 -4.66
CA MET A 1 -14.92 21.79 -4.71
C MET A 1 -14.64 21.00 -4.58
N GLN A 2 -14.53 20.83 -4.59
CA GLN A 2 -14.14 20.18 -4.60
C GLN A 2 -13.88 19.31 -4.57
N LYS A 3 -14.15 19.33 -4.50
CA LYS A 3 -13.73 18.63 -4.62
C LYS A 3 -13.47 17.72 -4.59
N THR A 4 -13.69 17.73 -4.61
CA THR A 4 -13.30 17.00 -4.72
C THR A 4 -13.20 16.11 -4.71
N SER A 5 -13.48 16.11 -4.80
CA SER A 5 -13.19 15.36 -4.94
C SER A 5 -13.10 14.44 -4.91
N ARG A 6 -13.35 14.36 -4.96
CA ARG A 6 -13.23 13.49 -5.06
C ARG A 6 -12.74 12.39 -5.03
N GLN A 7 -12.65 12.84 -5.00
CA GLN A 7 -11.65 11.91 -4.96
C GLN A 7 -11.97 10.67 -4.18
N PRO A 8 -11.75 9.53 -4.70
CA PRO A 8 -12.15 8.31 -4.00
C PRO A 8 -11.30 8.14 -2.74
N GLY A 9 -11.97 8.09 -1.62
CA GLY A 9 -11.30 8.01 -0.35
C GLY A 9 -10.51 6.73 -0.20
N LYS A 10 -10.92 5.68 -0.89
CA LYS A 10 -10.23 4.41 -0.76
C LYS A 10 -8.83 4.44 -1.33
N LEU A 11 -8.58 5.28 -2.31
CA LEU A 11 -7.24 5.43 -2.85
C LEU A 11 -6.43 6.46 -2.10
N THR A 12 -7.11 7.25 -1.30
CA THR A 12 -6.45 8.28 -0.53
C THR A 12 -6.39 7.92 0.94
N SER A 13 -6.53 6.64 1.25
CA SER A 13 -6.45 6.19 2.63
C SER A 13 -5.16 6.66 3.26
N SER A 14 -5.26 7.13 4.48
CA SER A 14 -4.12 7.64 5.20
C SER A 14 -3.39 6.55 5.97
N ASP A 15 -3.81 5.31 5.84
CA ASP A 15 -3.20 4.24 6.62
C ASP A 15 -1.79 3.91 6.17
N LYS A 16 -1.50 4.13 4.90
CA LYS A 16 -0.16 3.81 4.43
C LYS A 16 0.84 4.88 4.83
N PRO A 17 2.11 4.49 4.95
CA PRO A 17 3.16 5.50 5.17
C PRO A 17 3.20 6.50 4.02
N SER A 18 3.55 7.74 4.34
CA SER A 18 3.53 8.82 3.36
C SER A 18 4.54 8.60 2.23
N TRP A 19 5.61 7.85 2.49
CA TRP A 19 6.62 7.60 1.48
C TRP A 19 6.25 6.50 0.51
N VAL A 20 5.15 5.80 0.76
CA VAL A 20 4.67 4.74 -0.14
C VAL A 20 3.73 5.35 -1.16
N ASN A 21 3.90 4.99 -2.42
CA ASN A 21 3.03 5.49 -3.46
C ASN A 21 2.75 4.40 -4.50
N GLU A 22 1.86 4.72 -5.41
CA GLU A 22 1.36 3.75 -6.38
C GLU A 22 2.44 3.23 -7.32
N SER A 23 3.44 4.02 -7.59
CA SER A 23 4.49 3.60 -8.51
C SER A 23 5.32 2.45 -7.95
N MET A 24 5.21 2.20 -6.67
CA MET A 24 5.93 1.10 -6.02
C MET A 24 5.18 -0.22 -6.11
N VAL A 25 3.93 -0.21 -6.57
CA VAL A 25 3.10 -1.41 -6.59
C VAL A 25 3.28 -2.15 -7.90
N ASP A 26 3.51 -3.45 -7.80
CA ASP A 26 3.57 -4.33 -8.95
C ASP A 26 2.26 -5.11 -9.01
N PRO A 27 1.37 -4.80 -9.96
CA PRO A 27 0.06 -5.47 -9.99
C PRO A 27 0.12 -6.95 -10.35
N THR A 28 1.27 -7.45 -10.74
CA THR A 28 1.41 -8.88 -11.01
C THR A 28 1.73 -9.68 -9.76
N LYS A 29 1.91 -9.01 -8.62
CA LYS A 29 2.25 -9.65 -7.35
C LYS A 29 1.14 -9.44 -6.35
N THR A 30 1.18 -10.25 -5.29
CA THR A 30 0.20 -10.10 -4.22
C THR A 30 0.49 -8.86 -3.39
N ALA A 31 -0.49 -8.45 -2.59
CA ALA A 31 -0.29 -7.32 -1.70
C ALA A 31 0.82 -7.59 -0.69
N GLN A 32 0.84 -8.80 -0.16
CA GLN A 32 1.88 -9.16 0.80
C GLN A 32 3.26 -9.12 0.16
N GLN A 33 3.37 -9.62 -1.05
CA GLN A 33 4.65 -9.62 -1.74
C GLN A 33 5.12 -8.21 -2.06
N ASN A 34 4.19 -7.36 -2.48
CA ASN A 34 4.51 -5.96 -2.73
C ASN A 34 5.00 -5.28 -1.47
N ALA A 35 4.28 -5.48 -0.37
CA ALA A 35 4.67 -4.83 0.88
C ALA A 35 6.05 -5.28 1.33
N LYS A 36 6.32 -6.58 1.20
CA LYS A 36 7.63 -7.10 1.57
C LYS A 36 8.73 -6.43 0.74
N GLU A 37 8.52 -6.35 -0.55
CA GLU A 37 9.55 -5.77 -1.41
C GLU A 37 9.75 -4.29 -1.15
N ILE A 38 8.68 -3.59 -0.90
CA ILE A 38 8.76 -2.17 -0.59
C ILE A 38 9.56 -1.94 0.70
N LEU A 39 9.26 -2.74 1.71
CA LEU A 39 9.93 -2.59 3.00
C LEU A 39 11.37 -3.08 2.96
N ASP A 40 11.63 -4.14 2.19
CA ASP A 40 13.00 -4.60 1.99
C ASP A 40 13.83 -3.52 1.32
N TRP A 41 13.23 -2.81 0.38
CA TRP A 41 13.91 -1.71 -0.28
C TRP A 41 14.15 -0.55 0.69
N LYS A 42 13.17 -0.25 1.52
CA LYS A 42 13.26 0.91 2.41
C LYS A 42 14.21 0.68 3.59
N TYR A 43 14.07 -0.47 4.23
CA TYR A 43 14.80 -0.73 5.47
C TYR A 43 15.82 -1.85 5.37
N GLY A 44 15.71 -2.67 4.34
CA GLY A 44 16.55 -3.84 4.20
C GLY A 44 15.84 -5.11 4.69
N PRO A 45 16.17 -6.27 4.09
CA PRO A 45 15.53 -7.52 4.50
C PRO A 45 15.78 -7.80 5.98
N GLY A 46 14.71 -8.17 6.67
CA GLY A 46 14.80 -8.50 8.08
C GLY A 46 14.83 -7.31 9.02
N ASN A 47 14.76 -6.08 8.49
CA ASN A 47 14.82 -4.88 9.31
C ASN A 47 13.46 -4.23 9.52
N TRP A 48 12.41 -4.97 9.29
CA TRP A 48 11.04 -4.50 9.50
C TRP A 48 10.22 -5.65 10.04
N GLN A 49 9.03 -5.34 10.53
CA GLN A 49 8.21 -6.34 11.22
C GLN A 49 6.83 -6.46 10.61
N LYS A 50 6.25 -7.63 10.75
CA LYS A 50 4.87 -7.89 10.39
C LYS A 50 4.00 -7.81 11.64
N GLY A 51 2.69 -7.65 11.42
CA GLY A 51 1.77 -7.71 12.53
C GLY A 51 0.83 -6.52 12.55
N PRO A 52 -0.14 -6.56 13.44
CA PRO A 52 -1.12 -5.47 13.54
C PRO A 52 -0.44 -4.15 13.85
N GLY A 53 -0.85 -3.11 13.16
CA GLY A 53 -0.34 -1.78 13.43
C GLY A 53 1.03 -1.47 12.85
N THR A 54 1.67 -2.45 12.23
CA THR A 54 2.97 -2.19 11.60
C THR A 54 2.80 -1.58 10.22
N GLU A 55 3.88 -1.02 9.71
CA GLU A 55 3.87 -0.49 8.35
C GLU A 55 3.55 -1.57 7.34
N TYR A 56 4.07 -2.78 7.56
CA TYR A 56 3.76 -3.89 6.68
C TYR A 56 2.26 -4.09 6.56
N ASN A 57 1.58 -4.18 7.69
CA ASN A 57 0.15 -4.41 7.68
C ASN A 57 -0.60 -3.27 7.00
N LYS A 58 -0.19 -2.05 7.26
CA LYS A 58 -0.83 -0.89 6.64
C LYS A 58 -0.61 -0.87 5.14
N ILE A 59 0.60 -1.18 4.72
CA ILE A 59 0.92 -1.22 3.29
C ILE A 59 0.13 -2.34 2.61
N VAL A 60 0.06 -3.52 3.24
CA VAL A 60 -0.70 -4.63 2.66
C VAL A 60 -2.15 -4.22 2.45
N LYS A 61 -2.77 -3.62 3.46
CA LYS A 61 -4.17 -3.22 3.34
C LYS A 61 -4.36 -2.19 2.25
N TRP A 62 -3.45 -1.23 2.18
CA TRP A 62 -3.54 -0.22 1.15
C TRP A 62 -3.41 -0.83 -0.24
N ILE A 63 -2.45 -1.75 -0.42
CA ILE A 63 -2.24 -2.37 -1.72
C ILE A 63 -3.41 -3.27 -2.10
N GLU A 64 -3.97 -4.00 -1.14
CA GLU A 64 -5.16 -4.80 -1.41
C GLU A 64 -6.29 -3.94 -1.97
N ARG A 65 -6.48 -2.78 -1.34
CA ARG A 65 -7.51 -1.86 -1.77
C ARG A 65 -7.18 -1.29 -3.15
N TYR A 66 -5.93 -0.93 -3.34
CA TYR A 66 -5.46 -0.39 -4.62
C TYR A 66 -5.65 -1.41 -5.74
N LEU A 67 -5.27 -2.65 -5.52
CA LEU A 67 -5.38 -3.68 -6.56
C LEU A 67 -6.83 -3.98 -6.88
N ARG A 68 -7.67 -4.05 -5.85
CA ARG A 68 -9.09 -4.29 -6.06
C ARG A 68 -9.69 -3.20 -6.93
N TYR A 69 -9.35 -1.98 -6.61
CA TYR A 69 -9.89 -0.83 -7.30
C TYR A 69 -9.34 -0.73 -8.72
N TYR A 70 -8.05 -0.90 -8.83
CA TYR A 70 -7.34 -0.72 -10.09
C TYR A 70 -7.61 -1.85 -11.07
N LYS A 71 -7.66 -3.08 -10.56
CA LYS A 71 -7.84 -4.25 -11.42
C LYS A 71 -9.28 -4.73 -11.46
N GLY A 72 -10.14 -4.14 -10.67
CA GLY A 72 -11.54 -4.53 -10.69
C GLY A 72 -11.85 -5.82 -9.97
N TRP A 73 -11.05 -6.20 -9.02
CA TRP A 73 -11.27 -7.45 -8.28
C TRP A 73 -12.60 -7.42 -7.53
#